data_c69df51fdb689af98d89d523e4e35488
#
_entry.id   c69df51fdb689af98d89d523e4e35488
#
_cell.length_a   1.000
_cell.length_b   1.000
_cell.length_c   1.000
_cell.angle_alpha   90.00
_cell.angle_beta   90.00
_cell.angle_gamma   90.00
#
_symmetry.space_group_name_H-M   'P 1'
#
loop_
_entity.id
_entity.type
_entity.pdbx_description
1 polymer ?
#
loop_
_entity_poly.entity_id
_entity_poly.type
_entity_poly.pdbx_seq_one_letter_code
_entity_poly.pdbx_strand_id
1 'polypeptide(L)'
;MTPFHHIRLELAREPGHPAGAPDEGYDIVAPLDTDGRLDGDAQRAEPGRGHVRRFSGNQTVSTGHLRHGPGGRWVLDMDDGDAADAVGFRFGEERFVAGEYVSLSLPTGEQHTYVVARVVEV
;
A
#
# COMPACT_ATOMS: atom_id res chain seq x y z
N MET A 1 0.03 21.24 6.15
CA MET A 1 0.70 20.31 5.23
C MET A 1 0.59 18.91 5.78
N THR A 2 0.16 17.96 4.95
CA THR A 2 -0.02 16.57 5.38
C THR A 2 1.31 15.83 5.34
N PRO A 3 1.78 15.27 6.46
CA PRO A 3 3.06 14.57 6.47
C PRO A 3 2.97 13.23 5.73
N PHE A 4 4.08 12.86 5.08
CA PHE A 4 4.21 11.54 4.47
C PHE A 4 4.70 10.55 5.53
N HIS A 5 4.23 9.32 5.42
CA HIS A 5 4.56 8.24 6.35
C HIS A 5 5.06 7.02 5.59
N HIS A 6 5.96 6.30 6.21
CA HIS A 6 6.36 4.97 5.74
C HIS A 6 5.44 3.96 6.39
N ILE A 7 4.73 3.20 5.57
CA ILE A 7 3.73 2.22 6.00
C ILE A 7 4.20 0.84 5.58
N ARG A 8 4.30 -0.08 6.54
CA ARG A 8 4.63 -1.47 6.23
C ARG A 8 3.38 -2.31 6.29
N LEU A 9 3.06 -2.96 5.16
CA LEU A 9 1.94 -3.90 5.04
C LEU A 9 2.50 -5.31 4.95
N GLU A 10 2.02 -6.20 5.81
CA GLU A 10 2.42 -7.60 5.82
C GLU A 10 1.22 -8.47 5.51
N LEU A 11 1.44 -9.51 4.71
CA LEU A 11 0.35 -10.40 4.29
C LEU A 11 -0.32 -11.02 5.52
N ALA A 12 -1.63 -10.82 5.63
CA ALA A 12 -2.42 -11.33 6.74
C ALA A 12 -2.81 -12.79 6.49
N ARG A 13 -3.49 -13.38 7.47
CA ARG A 13 -3.96 -14.76 7.38
C ARG A 13 -4.97 -14.92 6.25
N GLU A 14 -4.76 -15.94 5.43
CA GLU A 14 -5.67 -16.26 4.32
C GLU A 14 -5.54 -17.74 3.97
N PRO A 15 -6.45 -18.30 3.14
CA PRO A 15 -6.26 -19.66 2.63
C PRO A 15 -4.91 -19.78 1.90
N GLY A 16 -4.12 -20.76 2.25
CA GLY A 16 -2.75 -20.90 1.74
C GLY A 16 -1.70 -20.28 2.67
N HIS A 17 -2.08 -19.34 3.52
CA HIS A 17 -1.19 -18.70 4.50
C HIS A 17 -1.92 -18.58 5.84
N PRO A 18 -2.21 -19.70 6.53
CA PRO A 18 -3.05 -19.67 7.74
C PRO A 18 -2.45 -18.91 8.92
N ALA A 19 -1.13 -18.70 8.92
CA ALA A 19 -0.46 -17.90 9.95
C ALA A 19 -0.07 -16.51 9.45
N GLY A 20 -0.48 -16.15 8.22
CA GLY A 20 0.01 -14.97 7.53
C GLY A 20 1.41 -15.19 6.99
N ALA A 21 2.00 -14.14 6.42
CA ALA A 21 3.36 -14.15 5.91
C ALA A 21 3.98 -12.78 6.16
N PRO A 22 4.59 -12.56 7.35
CA PRO A 22 5.15 -11.24 7.67
C PRO A 22 6.34 -10.84 6.80
N ASP A 23 6.92 -11.78 6.09
CA ASP A 23 7.99 -11.52 5.13
C ASP A 23 7.48 -11.29 3.71
N GLU A 24 6.16 -11.18 3.51
CA GLU A 24 5.53 -10.88 2.23
C GLU A 24 4.69 -9.61 2.39
N GLY A 25 4.86 -8.64 1.50
CA GLY A 25 4.04 -7.45 1.55
C GLY A 25 4.57 -6.26 0.80
N TYR A 26 4.21 -5.09 1.29
CA TYR A 26 4.55 -3.81 0.67
C TYR A 26 5.03 -2.81 1.70
N ASP A 27 6.02 -2.01 1.31
CA ASP A 27 6.36 -0.77 2.00
C ASP A 27 5.85 0.37 1.13
N ILE A 28 5.08 1.27 1.72
CA ILE A 28 4.46 2.38 0.99
C ILE A 28 4.82 3.68 1.70
N VAL A 29 5.25 4.68 0.92
CA VAL A 29 5.42 6.04 1.42
C VAL A 29 4.24 6.85 0.90
N ALA A 30 3.41 7.36 1.80
CA ALA A 30 2.19 8.04 1.44
C ALA A 30 1.80 9.10 2.47
N PRO A 31 1.06 10.14 2.05
CA PRO A 31 0.58 11.16 2.99
C PRO A 31 -0.63 10.65 3.76
N LEU A 32 -0.58 10.74 5.09
CA LEU A 32 -1.67 10.35 5.96
C LEU A 32 -2.17 11.55 6.75
N ASP A 33 -3.48 11.71 6.82
CA ASP A 33 -4.08 12.72 7.67
C ASP A 33 -4.07 12.28 9.14
N THR A 34 -4.65 13.09 10.02
CA THR A 34 -4.64 12.82 11.46
C THR A 34 -5.45 11.58 11.84
N ASP A 35 -6.35 11.13 10.96
CA ASP A 35 -7.15 9.92 11.17
C ASP A 35 -6.47 8.67 10.63
N GLY A 36 -5.32 8.81 10.00
CA GLY A 36 -4.62 7.69 9.38
C GLY A 36 -5.12 7.34 8.00
N ARG A 37 -5.90 8.22 7.37
CA ARG A 37 -6.38 8.02 6.01
C ARG A 37 -5.46 8.68 5.00
N LEU A 38 -5.41 8.09 3.81
CA LEU A 38 -4.63 8.66 2.71
C LEU A 38 -5.22 9.99 2.27
N ASP A 39 -4.34 10.96 2.09
CA ASP A 39 -4.71 12.30 1.63
C ASP A 39 -4.42 12.42 0.13
N GLY A 40 -5.47 12.30 -0.70
CA GLY A 40 -5.33 12.35 -2.16
C GLY A 40 -4.83 13.69 -2.68
N ASP A 41 -5.22 14.79 -2.03
CA ASP A 41 -4.77 16.11 -2.47
C ASP A 41 -3.26 16.29 -2.21
N ALA A 42 -2.78 15.85 -1.06
CA ALA A 42 -1.36 15.89 -0.75
C ALA A 42 -0.55 15.00 -1.69
N GLN A 43 -1.08 13.85 -2.05
CA GLN A 43 -0.42 12.96 -3.01
C GLN A 43 -0.32 13.59 -4.39
N ARG A 44 -1.39 14.23 -4.85
CA ARG A 44 -1.38 14.91 -6.16
C ARG A 44 -0.48 16.13 -6.18
N ALA A 45 -0.31 16.80 -5.04
CA ALA A 45 0.57 17.96 -4.93
C ALA A 45 2.05 17.58 -5.01
N GLU A 46 2.41 16.39 -4.53
CA GLU A 46 3.79 15.90 -4.52
C GLU A 46 3.85 14.44 -4.97
N PRO A 47 3.50 14.16 -6.24
CA PRO A 47 3.37 12.78 -6.71
C PRO A 47 4.69 11.99 -6.66
N GLY A 48 5.82 12.67 -6.77
CA GLY A 48 7.13 12.01 -6.71
C GLY A 48 7.51 11.51 -5.33
N ARG A 49 6.77 11.88 -4.28
CA ARG A 49 7.04 11.41 -2.92
C ARG A 49 6.33 10.11 -2.58
N GLY A 50 5.31 9.71 -3.35
CA GLY A 50 4.59 8.46 -3.11
C GLY A 50 5.32 7.29 -3.74
N HIS A 51 5.92 6.44 -2.92
CA HIS A 51 6.72 5.30 -3.36
C HIS A 51 6.12 4.00 -2.86
N VAL A 52 6.36 2.93 -3.64
CA VAL A 52 5.94 1.58 -3.28
C VAL A 52 7.11 0.63 -3.49
N ARG A 53 7.30 -0.27 -2.53
CA ARG A 53 8.25 -1.36 -2.63
C ARG A 53 7.53 -2.65 -2.27
N ARG A 54 7.54 -3.62 -3.18
CA ARG A 54 7.07 -4.96 -2.88
C ARG A 54 8.25 -5.79 -2.38
N PHE A 55 8.07 -6.49 -1.28
CA PHE A 55 9.10 -7.35 -0.72
C PHE A 55 8.62 -8.80 -0.59
N SER A 56 9.58 -9.71 -0.64
CA SER A 56 9.38 -11.13 -0.38
C SER A 56 10.64 -11.65 0.30
N GLY A 57 10.49 -12.18 1.49
CA GLY A 57 11.63 -12.51 2.33
C GLY A 57 12.37 -11.23 2.70
N ASN A 58 13.67 -11.23 2.55
CA ASN A 58 14.52 -10.06 2.81
C ASN A 58 14.86 -9.29 1.54
N GLN A 59 14.15 -9.56 0.44
CA GLN A 59 14.48 -9.01 -0.86
C GLN A 59 13.40 -8.09 -1.37
N THR A 60 13.82 -7.04 -2.08
CA THR A 60 12.92 -6.21 -2.85
C THR A 60 12.61 -6.94 -4.16
N VAL A 61 11.33 -7.20 -4.39
CA VAL A 61 10.87 -7.86 -5.63
C VAL A 61 10.69 -6.82 -6.74
N SER A 62 10.07 -5.69 -6.39
CA SER A 62 9.85 -4.60 -7.34
C SER A 62 9.63 -3.29 -6.58
N THR A 63 9.77 -2.18 -7.30
CA THR A 63 9.51 -0.85 -6.77
C THR A 63 8.56 -0.12 -7.72
N GLY A 64 7.95 0.95 -7.25
CA GLY A 64 7.05 1.73 -8.05
C GLY A 64 6.58 2.99 -7.34
N HIS A 65 5.47 3.52 -7.81
CA HIS A 65 4.90 4.76 -7.30
C HIS A 65 3.45 4.56 -6.91
N LEU A 66 3.04 5.27 -5.88
CA LEU A 66 1.65 5.32 -5.48
C LEU A 66 0.96 6.41 -6.29
N ARG A 67 -0.16 6.08 -6.93
CA ARG A 67 -0.93 7.05 -7.71
C ARG A 67 -2.36 7.10 -7.23
N HIS A 68 -2.90 8.31 -7.15
CA HIS A 68 -4.32 8.55 -6.86
C HIS A 68 -5.01 8.93 -8.17
N GLY A 69 -5.74 7.98 -8.75
CA GLY A 69 -6.35 8.13 -10.06
C GLY A 69 -7.81 8.53 -10.03
N PRO A 70 -8.46 8.52 -11.20
CA PRO A 70 -9.87 8.86 -11.34
C PRO A 70 -10.76 7.97 -10.47
N GLY A 71 -11.83 8.55 -9.94
CA GLY A 71 -12.75 7.82 -9.08
C GLY A 71 -12.25 7.56 -7.68
N GLY A 72 -11.20 8.25 -7.26
CA GLY A 72 -10.62 8.06 -5.92
C GLY A 72 -9.84 6.76 -5.75
N ARG A 73 -9.50 6.11 -6.85
CA ARG A 73 -8.80 4.84 -6.84
C ARG A 73 -7.31 5.02 -6.55
N TRP A 74 -6.78 4.21 -5.64
CA TRP A 74 -5.34 4.21 -5.35
C TRP A 74 -4.69 3.04 -6.08
N VAL A 75 -3.63 3.32 -6.83
CA VAL A 75 -2.94 2.34 -7.67
C VAL A 75 -1.48 2.25 -7.24
N LEU A 76 -1.00 1.03 -7.06
CA LEU A 76 0.40 0.74 -6.84
C LEU A 76 1.01 0.45 -8.21
N ASP A 77 1.55 1.50 -8.84
CA ASP A 77 2.08 1.47 -10.21
C ASP A 77 3.54 1.01 -10.16
N MET A 78 3.75 -0.26 -10.41
CA MET A 78 5.08 -0.86 -10.29
C MET A 78 5.91 -0.61 -11.55
N ASP A 79 7.24 -0.46 -11.37
CA ASP A 79 8.16 -0.04 -12.44
C ASP A 79 8.58 -1.16 -13.39
N ASP A 80 8.27 -2.41 -13.08
CA ASP A 80 8.76 -3.55 -13.85
C ASP A 80 7.85 -3.90 -15.05
N GLY A 81 7.30 -2.88 -15.67
CA GLY A 81 6.70 -2.89 -17.01
C GLY A 81 5.50 -3.81 -17.18
N ASP A 82 5.73 -5.09 -17.19
CA ASP A 82 4.70 -6.11 -17.38
C ASP A 82 4.08 -6.58 -16.06
N ALA A 83 4.56 -6.04 -14.94
CA ALA A 83 3.99 -6.42 -13.66
C ALA A 83 2.57 -5.89 -13.54
N ALA A 84 1.74 -6.72 -12.99
CA ALA A 84 0.37 -6.36 -12.72
C ALA A 84 0.33 -5.34 -11.58
N ASP A 85 -0.29 -4.18 -11.84
CA ASP A 85 -0.48 -3.19 -10.80
C ASP A 85 -1.52 -3.66 -9.80
N ALA A 86 -1.25 -3.44 -8.52
CA ALA A 86 -2.24 -3.69 -7.49
C ALA A 86 -3.11 -2.46 -7.30
N VAL A 87 -4.36 -2.65 -6.95
CA VAL A 87 -5.31 -1.56 -6.78
C VAL A 87 -5.93 -1.62 -5.39
N GLY A 88 -5.84 -0.52 -4.67
CA GLY A 88 -6.49 -0.37 -3.38
C GLY A 88 -7.83 0.33 -3.54
N PHE A 89 -8.86 -0.42 -3.90
CA PHE A 89 -10.19 0.15 -4.13
C PHE A 89 -10.77 0.83 -2.89
N ARG A 90 -10.42 0.35 -1.71
CA ARG A 90 -10.94 0.88 -0.45
C ARG A 90 -9.92 1.70 0.30
N PHE A 91 -8.76 1.98 -0.29
CA PHE A 91 -7.70 2.72 0.39
C PHE A 91 -8.15 4.10 0.88
N GLY A 92 -9.06 4.74 0.17
CA GLY A 92 -9.60 6.03 0.58
C GLY A 92 -10.48 5.97 1.84
N GLU A 93 -10.99 4.79 2.17
CA GLU A 93 -11.84 4.56 3.33
C GLU A 93 -11.11 3.88 4.47
N GLU A 94 -10.01 3.20 4.16
CA GLU A 94 -9.25 2.42 5.14
C GLU A 94 -8.31 3.32 5.94
N ARG A 95 -8.09 2.93 7.19
CA ARG A 95 -7.17 3.65 8.08
C ARG A 95 -5.85 2.89 8.15
N PHE A 96 -4.78 3.61 7.87
CA PHE A 96 -3.43 3.04 7.92
C PHE A 96 -2.82 3.27 9.31
N VAL A 97 -3.38 2.56 10.26
CA VAL A 97 -2.97 2.57 11.67
C VAL A 97 -2.51 1.17 12.03
N ALA A 98 -1.42 1.05 12.76
CA ALA A 98 -0.85 -0.26 13.13
C ALA A 98 -1.93 -1.15 13.75
N GLY A 99 -2.03 -2.38 13.25
CA GLY A 99 -3.03 -3.35 13.67
C GLY A 99 -4.29 -3.40 12.82
N GLU A 100 -4.53 -2.40 11.99
CA GLU A 100 -5.69 -2.39 11.09
C GLU A 100 -5.38 -3.24 9.84
N TYR A 101 -6.45 -3.64 9.14
CA TYR A 101 -6.35 -4.46 7.92
C TYR A 101 -6.74 -3.64 6.71
N VAL A 102 -6.01 -3.83 5.62
CA VAL A 102 -6.30 -3.20 4.34
C VAL A 102 -6.24 -4.24 3.24
N SER A 103 -6.93 -3.98 2.12
CA SER A 103 -7.04 -4.94 1.02
C SER A 103 -6.50 -4.36 -0.28
N LEU A 104 -5.86 -5.22 -1.05
CA LEU A 104 -5.41 -4.92 -2.40
C LEU A 104 -6.02 -5.92 -3.37
N SER A 105 -6.42 -5.43 -4.55
CA SER A 105 -6.90 -6.26 -5.65
C SER A 105 -5.84 -6.31 -6.74
N LEU A 106 -5.49 -7.51 -7.17
CA LEU A 106 -4.60 -7.72 -8.30
C LEU A 106 -5.39 -7.70 -9.60
N PRO A 107 -4.76 -7.40 -10.75
CA PRO A 107 -5.44 -7.43 -12.05
C PRO A 107 -6.03 -8.80 -12.41
N THR A 108 -5.52 -9.88 -11.80
CA THR A 108 -6.07 -11.23 -11.96
C THR A 108 -7.43 -11.41 -11.30
N GLY A 109 -7.88 -10.42 -10.51
CA GLY A 109 -9.09 -10.51 -9.71
C GLY A 109 -8.87 -11.05 -8.31
N GLU A 110 -7.66 -11.50 -8.00
CA GLU A 110 -7.34 -11.95 -6.65
C GLU A 110 -7.29 -10.78 -5.68
N GLN A 111 -7.83 -10.99 -4.50
CA GLN A 111 -7.73 -10.02 -3.41
C GLN A 111 -6.90 -10.59 -2.29
N HIS A 112 -6.04 -9.76 -1.73
CA HIS A 112 -5.23 -10.11 -0.58
C HIS A 112 -5.44 -9.10 0.52
N THR A 113 -5.47 -9.57 1.76
CA THR A 113 -5.59 -8.72 2.94
C THR A 113 -4.23 -8.61 3.61
N TYR A 114 -3.89 -7.39 3.99
CA TYR A 114 -2.64 -7.09 4.67
C TYR A 114 -2.93 -6.46 6.03
N VAL A 115 -2.06 -6.74 7.00
CA VAL A 115 -2.10 -6.03 8.28
C VAL A 115 -1.13 -4.86 8.20
N VAL A 116 -1.53 -3.72 8.72
CA VAL A 116 -0.64 -2.57 8.87
C VAL A 116 0.28 -2.88 10.06
N ALA A 117 1.52 -3.21 9.76
CA ALA A 117 2.47 -3.64 10.80
C ALA A 117 3.17 -2.45 11.46
N ARG A 118 3.43 -1.39 10.70
CA ARG A 118 4.14 -0.23 11.21
C ARG A 118 3.81 1.01 10.39
N VAL A 119 3.71 2.15 11.07
CA VAL A 119 3.54 3.47 10.45
C VAL A 119 4.50 4.42 11.11
N VAL A 120 5.38 5.03 10.34
CA VAL A 120 6.40 5.95 10.84
C VAL A 120 6.43 7.20 9.97
N GLU A 121 6.41 8.37 10.58
CA GLU A 121 6.53 9.62 9.82
C GLU A 121 7.92 9.72 9.20
N VAL A 122 7.95 10.10 7.94
CA VAL A 122 9.19 10.24 7.15
C VAL A 122 9.90 11.55 7.49
#